data_ac82c66b0c9c741bb26754a8ecd54cdf
#
_entry.id   ac82c66b0c9c741bb26754a8ecd54cdf
#
_cell.length_a   1.000
_cell.length_b   1.000
_cell.length_c   1.000
_cell.angle_alpha   90.00
_cell.angle_beta   90.00
_cell.angle_gamma   90.00
#
_symmetry.space_group_name_H-M   'P 1'
#
loop_
_entity.id
_entity.type
_entity.pdbx_description
1 polymer ?
#
loop_
_entity_poly.entity_id
_entity_poly.type
_entity_poly.pdbx_seq_one_letter_code
_entity_poly.pdbx_strand_id
1 'polypeptide(L)'
;MTEESKQATSPDQAQGEVTNMSMLGEIVWLMAHSKLHQEWPIASIFQWVLPALMHKQCRLYRRNGRPVAYVAWARMSKEVEEAYVLNPKSLQPKDWTGGDRGWLVDWIAPFGDSASVIQDLREGIFKDEVGRALRVKPDSDEMQIIYLHGANAAAKAQDEKLNPAVDLEGAAMRAEKTAKSASGPQPASV
;
A
#
# COMPACT_ATOMS: atom_id res chain seq x y z
N MET A 1 34.11 -9.03 25.75
CA MET A 1 32.80 -9.10 26.44
C MET A 1 32.19 -7.71 26.32
N THR A 2 31.37 -7.51 25.32
CA THR A 2 30.67 -6.24 25.07
C THR A 2 29.28 -6.38 25.70
N GLU A 3 29.00 -5.58 26.73
CA GLU A 3 27.68 -5.48 27.35
C GLU A 3 26.72 -4.82 26.34
N GLU A 4 25.80 -5.61 25.83
CA GLU A 4 24.61 -5.09 25.14
C GLU A 4 23.76 -4.34 26.17
N SER A 5 23.77 -3.00 26.10
CA SER A 5 22.87 -2.16 26.88
C SER A 5 21.42 -2.48 26.48
N LYS A 6 20.74 -3.25 27.31
CA LYS A 6 19.29 -3.40 27.27
C LYS A 6 18.66 -2.05 27.60
N GLN A 7 18.36 -1.27 26.58
CA GLN A 7 17.64 -0.02 26.70
C GLN A 7 16.18 -0.35 27.06
N ALA A 8 15.75 0.02 28.25
CA ALA A 8 14.39 -0.19 28.71
C ALA A 8 13.44 0.70 27.88
N THR A 9 12.49 0.08 27.23
CA THR A 9 11.42 0.76 26.46
C THR A 9 10.56 1.59 27.42
N SER A 10 10.24 2.84 27.06
CA SER A 10 9.35 3.66 27.88
C SER A 10 7.93 3.07 27.92
N PRO A 11 7.15 3.30 29.02
CA PRO A 11 5.78 2.76 29.13
C PRO A 11 4.88 3.10 27.94
N ASP A 12 5.03 4.28 27.34
CA ASP A 12 4.27 4.76 26.20
C ASP A 12 4.64 4.00 24.91
N GLN A 13 5.94 3.71 24.72
CA GLN A 13 6.41 2.88 23.61
C GLN A 13 5.92 1.43 23.74
N ALA A 14 5.99 0.86 24.95
CA ALA A 14 5.50 -0.48 25.22
C ALA A 14 3.99 -0.62 24.93
N GLN A 15 3.17 0.39 25.30
CA GLN A 15 1.74 0.40 25.03
C GLN A 15 1.45 0.51 23.52
N GLY A 16 2.23 1.31 22.79
CA GLY A 16 2.12 1.43 21.32
C GLY A 16 2.48 0.12 20.62
N GLU A 17 3.52 -0.58 21.06
CA GLU A 17 3.92 -1.87 20.53
C GLU A 17 2.86 -2.95 20.77
N VAL A 18 2.27 -3.03 21.95
CA VAL A 18 1.19 -3.97 22.27
C VAL A 18 -0.03 -3.70 21.39
N THR A 19 -0.38 -2.43 21.17
CA THR A 19 -1.49 -2.05 20.28
C THR A 19 -1.24 -2.49 18.83
N ASN A 20 -0.03 -2.26 18.32
CA ASN A 20 0.36 -2.67 16.96
C ASN A 20 0.35 -4.18 16.79
N MET A 21 0.82 -4.95 17.78
CA MET A 21 0.79 -6.41 17.73
C MET A 21 -0.64 -6.96 17.79
N SER A 22 -1.53 -6.35 18.59
CA SER A 22 -2.95 -6.70 18.59
C SER A 22 -3.60 -6.44 17.22
N MET A 23 -3.36 -5.27 16.63
CA MET A 23 -3.86 -4.95 15.29
C MET A 23 -3.30 -5.90 14.24
N LEU A 24 -2.01 -6.27 14.31
CA LEU A 24 -1.41 -7.23 13.40
C LEU A 24 -2.14 -8.56 13.44
N GLY A 25 -2.47 -9.08 14.62
CA GLY A 25 -3.23 -10.32 14.76
C GLY A 25 -4.60 -10.25 14.09
N GLU A 26 -5.32 -9.14 14.24
CA GLU A 26 -6.61 -8.92 13.60
C GLU A 26 -6.49 -8.79 12.06
N ILE A 27 -5.43 -8.15 11.56
CA ILE A 27 -5.15 -8.05 10.12
C ILE A 27 -4.85 -9.44 9.55
N VAL A 28 -4.00 -10.23 10.19
CA VAL A 28 -3.69 -11.60 9.77
C VAL A 28 -4.96 -12.46 9.77
N TRP A 29 -5.84 -12.29 10.75
CA TRP A 29 -7.14 -12.96 10.75
C TRP A 29 -8.00 -12.57 9.54
N LEU A 30 -8.04 -11.28 9.15
CA LEU A 30 -8.72 -10.82 7.93
C LEU A 30 -8.07 -11.39 6.66
N MET A 31 -6.73 -11.43 6.59
CA MET A 31 -5.99 -12.02 5.47
C MET A 31 -6.39 -13.48 5.25
N ALA A 32 -6.53 -14.26 6.32
CA ALA A 32 -6.96 -15.66 6.26
C ALA A 32 -8.39 -15.85 5.71
N HIS A 33 -9.24 -14.81 5.75
CA HIS A 33 -10.60 -14.82 5.20
C HIS A 33 -10.69 -14.19 3.80
N SER A 34 -9.59 -13.63 3.29
CA SER A 34 -9.52 -13.00 1.96
C SER A 34 -8.94 -13.97 0.94
N LYS A 35 -9.68 -14.30 -0.12
CA LYS A 35 -9.22 -15.19 -1.20
C LYS A 35 -7.89 -14.78 -1.81
N LEU A 36 -7.61 -13.48 -1.87
CA LEU A 36 -6.34 -12.96 -2.39
C LEU A 36 -5.20 -13.15 -1.39
N HIS A 37 -5.44 -12.84 -0.11
CA HIS A 37 -4.37 -12.72 0.88
C HIS A 37 -4.01 -14.03 1.56
N GLN A 38 -4.91 -15.02 1.57
CA GLN A 38 -4.63 -16.35 2.14
C GLN A 38 -3.47 -17.09 1.44
N GLU A 39 -3.21 -16.76 0.16
CA GLU A 39 -2.11 -17.31 -0.62
C GLU A 39 -0.80 -16.51 -0.47
N TRP A 40 -0.81 -15.42 0.27
CA TRP A 40 0.38 -14.60 0.44
C TRP A 40 1.37 -15.25 1.42
N PRO A 41 2.68 -15.24 1.08
CA PRO A 41 3.71 -15.67 2.03
C PRO A 41 3.66 -14.83 3.30
N ILE A 42 3.90 -15.44 4.46
CA ILE A 42 3.95 -14.70 5.75
C ILE A 42 4.93 -13.53 5.72
N ALA A 43 6.00 -13.64 4.93
CA ALA A 43 6.98 -12.57 4.73
C ALA A 43 6.39 -11.29 4.13
N SER A 44 5.23 -11.36 3.45
CA SER A 44 4.54 -10.19 2.90
C SER A 44 4.11 -9.19 3.97
N ILE A 45 3.95 -9.64 5.22
CA ILE A 45 3.66 -8.79 6.38
C ILE A 45 4.72 -7.68 6.54
N PHE A 46 6.00 -8.00 6.33
CA PHE A 46 7.09 -7.03 6.45
C PHE A 46 7.05 -5.93 5.39
N GLN A 47 6.52 -6.24 4.22
CA GLN A 47 6.43 -5.29 3.10
C GLN A 47 5.13 -4.48 3.13
N TRP A 48 4.00 -5.09 3.49
CA TRP A 48 2.68 -4.52 3.25
C TRP A 48 1.94 -4.11 4.53
N VAL A 49 2.16 -4.81 5.65
CA VAL A 49 1.41 -4.57 6.88
C VAL A 49 2.20 -3.76 7.89
N LEU A 50 3.43 -4.17 8.19
CA LEU A 50 4.23 -3.49 9.21
C LEU A 50 4.52 -2.02 8.90
N PRO A 51 4.89 -1.62 7.66
CA PRO A 51 5.08 -0.20 7.36
C PRO A 51 3.81 0.62 7.59
N ALA A 52 2.64 0.09 7.20
CA ALA A 52 1.37 0.75 7.41
C ALA A 52 1.07 0.98 8.91
N LEU A 53 1.34 -0.01 9.75
CA LEU A 53 1.18 0.10 11.20
C LEU A 53 2.16 1.11 11.82
N MET A 54 3.44 1.03 11.45
CA MET A 54 4.50 1.91 11.96
C MET A 54 4.25 3.38 11.60
N HIS A 55 3.78 3.65 10.38
CA HIS A 55 3.49 5.00 9.90
C HIS A 55 2.07 5.46 10.21
N LYS A 56 1.25 4.63 10.88
CA LYS A 56 -0.18 4.90 11.14
C LYS A 56 -0.95 5.21 9.84
N GLN A 57 -0.54 4.59 8.75
CA GLN A 57 -1.14 4.70 7.42
C GLN A 57 -2.03 3.50 7.11
N CYS A 58 -2.84 3.13 8.08
CA CYS A 58 -3.85 2.09 7.94
C CYS A 58 -5.07 2.38 8.80
N ARG A 59 -6.17 1.70 8.50
CA ARG A 59 -7.39 1.69 9.31
C ARG A 59 -7.97 0.29 9.38
N LEU A 60 -8.26 -0.14 10.59
CA LEU A 60 -8.93 -1.40 10.90
C LEU A 60 -10.36 -1.11 11.33
N TYR A 61 -11.31 -1.72 10.65
CA TYR A 61 -12.74 -1.57 10.91
C TYR A 61 -13.26 -2.78 11.69
N ARG A 62 -14.09 -2.50 12.68
CA ARG A 62 -14.69 -3.53 13.53
C ARG A 62 -16.20 -3.38 13.56
N ARG A 63 -16.90 -4.50 13.61
CA ARG A 63 -18.35 -4.58 13.85
C ARG A 63 -18.58 -5.53 15.00
N ASN A 64 -19.25 -5.03 16.07
CA ASN A 64 -19.47 -5.79 17.31
C ASN A 64 -18.16 -6.37 17.89
N GLY A 65 -17.07 -5.57 17.89
CA GLY A 65 -15.75 -5.97 18.40
C GLY A 65 -14.94 -6.91 17.50
N ARG A 66 -15.49 -7.36 16.37
CA ARG A 66 -14.78 -8.24 15.41
C ARG A 66 -14.25 -7.45 14.22
N PRO A 67 -13.02 -7.71 13.75
CA PRO A 67 -12.48 -7.07 12.57
C PRO A 67 -13.32 -7.48 11.35
N VAL A 68 -13.66 -6.51 10.49
CA VAL A 68 -14.46 -6.75 9.27
C VAL A 68 -13.78 -6.20 8.02
N ALA A 69 -12.93 -5.19 8.15
CA ALA A 69 -12.12 -4.70 7.04
C ALA A 69 -10.82 -4.05 7.52
N TYR A 70 -9.87 -4.01 6.64
CA TYR A 70 -8.59 -3.33 6.79
C TYR A 70 -8.24 -2.63 5.50
N VAL A 71 -7.69 -1.43 5.60
CA VAL A 71 -7.10 -0.71 4.48
C VAL A 71 -5.77 -0.11 4.89
N ALA A 72 -4.83 -0.07 3.95
CA ALA A 72 -3.55 0.61 4.10
C ALA A 72 -3.30 1.54 2.93
N TRP A 73 -2.63 2.66 3.19
CA TRP A 73 -2.26 3.63 2.17
C TRP A 73 -0.82 4.09 2.36
N ALA A 74 -0.18 4.48 1.27
CA ALA A 74 1.13 5.11 1.27
C ALA A 74 1.03 6.52 0.67
N ARG A 75 1.97 7.39 1.05
CA ARG A 75 2.17 8.72 0.49
C ARG A 75 3.45 8.70 -0.33
N MET A 76 3.33 8.52 -1.64
CA MET A 76 4.44 8.28 -2.54
C MET A 76 4.93 9.57 -3.20
N SER A 77 6.24 9.67 -3.48
CA SER A 77 6.75 10.64 -4.44
C SER A 77 6.38 10.21 -5.86
N LYS A 78 6.57 11.10 -6.84
CA LYS A 78 6.30 10.79 -8.25
C LYS A 78 7.14 9.61 -8.75
N GLU A 79 8.40 9.56 -8.40
CA GLU A 79 9.34 8.51 -8.81
C GLU A 79 8.95 7.15 -8.22
N VAL A 80 8.54 7.13 -6.94
CA VAL A 80 8.05 5.92 -6.27
C VAL A 80 6.74 5.47 -6.89
N GLU A 81 5.81 6.39 -7.19
CA GLU A 81 4.55 6.09 -7.86
C GLU A 81 4.79 5.44 -9.23
N GLU A 82 5.67 6.01 -10.07
CA GLU A 82 6.02 5.44 -11.37
C GLU A 82 6.57 4.01 -11.24
N ALA A 83 7.50 3.79 -10.32
CA ALA A 83 8.07 2.48 -10.08
C ALA A 83 7.02 1.49 -9.55
N TYR A 84 6.16 1.92 -8.62
CA TYR A 84 5.08 1.12 -8.03
C TYR A 84 4.04 0.67 -9.07
N VAL A 85 3.64 1.56 -9.96
CA VAL A 85 2.66 1.23 -11.00
C VAL A 85 3.19 0.19 -11.98
N LEU A 86 4.49 0.27 -12.32
CA LEU A 86 5.13 -0.73 -13.18
C LEU A 86 5.36 -2.07 -12.48
N ASN A 87 5.69 -2.02 -11.20
CA ASN A 87 5.93 -3.20 -10.38
C ASN A 87 5.56 -2.91 -8.91
N PRO A 88 4.40 -3.34 -8.45
CA PRO A 88 3.98 -3.09 -7.07
C PRO A 88 4.97 -3.58 -6.01
N LYS A 89 5.74 -4.63 -6.32
CA LYS A 89 6.76 -5.18 -5.41
C LYS A 89 7.98 -4.24 -5.24
N SER A 90 8.09 -3.18 -6.03
CA SER A 90 9.16 -2.17 -5.90
C SER A 90 9.01 -1.31 -4.65
N LEU A 91 7.79 -1.18 -4.09
CA LEU A 91 7.52 -0.36 -2.91
C LEU A 91 8.28 -0.88 -1.70
N GLN A 92 9.17 -0.07 -1.17
CA GLN A 92 9.96 -0.38 0.02
C GLN A 92 9.36 0.31 1.26
N PRO A 93 9.59 -0.21 2.48
CA PRO A 93 9.08 0.43 3.71
C PRO A 93 9.41 1.92 3.85
N LYS A 94 10.58 2.36 3.39
CA LYS A 94 11.02 3.75 3.42
C LYS A 94 10.22 4.68 2.49
N ASP A 95 9.55 4.14 1.49
CA ASP A 95 8.87 4.88 0.43
C ASP A 95 7.41 5.23 0.81
N TRP A 96 6.95 4.75 1.97
CA TRP A 96 5.54 4.90 2.39
C TRP A 96 5.15 6.33 2.76
N THR A 97 6.12 7.18 3.12
CA THR A 97 5.87 8.56 3.59
C THR A 97 6.61 9.62 2.76
N GLY A 98 7.16 9.22 1.61
CA GLY A 98 8.10 10.06 0.85
C GLY A 98 7.48 11.13 -0.03
N GLY A 99 6.14 11.28 -0.08
CA GLY A 99 5.49 12.23 -1.00
C GLY A 99 4.07 12.62 -0.62
N ASP A 100 3.38 13.21 -1.59
CA ASP A 100 2.01 13.75 -1.46
C ASP A 100 0.96 12.93 -2.22
N ARG A 101 1.39 11.87 -2.93
CA ARG A 101 0.50 11.05 -3.76
C ARG A 101 -0.08 9.91 -2.95
N GLY A 102 -1.37 9.98 -2.63
CA GLY A 102 -2.08 8.99 -1.84
C GLY A 102 -2.40 7.73 -2.66
N TRP A 103 -1.88 6.58 -2.24
CA TRP A 103 -2.14 5.28 -2.83
C TRP A 103 -2.69 4.31 -1.80
N LEU A 104 -3.86 3.72 -2.08
CA LEU A 104 -4.35 2.55 -1.35
C LEU A 104 -3.53 1.36 -1.81
N VAL A 105 -2.69 0.84 -0.93
CA VAL A 105 -1.74 -0.24 -1.24
C VAL A 105 -2.25 -1.61 -0.82
N ASP A 106 -3.19 -1.63 0.13
CA ASP A 106 -3.85 -2.87 0.55
C ASP A 106 -5.30 -2.63 0.95
N TRP A 107 -6.15 -3.63 0.66
CA TRP A 107 -7.58 -3.59 0.91
C TRP A 107 -8.14 -4.98 1.22
N ILE A 108 -8.59 -5.19 2.43
CA ILE A 108 -9.16 -6.45 2.88
C ILE A 108 -10.56 -6.19 3.44
N ALA A 109 -11.61 -6.64 2.76
CA ALA A 109 -13.00 -6.52 3.22
C ALA A 109 -13.79 -7.78 2.83
N PRO A 110 -13.49 -8.95 3.42
CA PRO A 110 -14.00 -10.23 2.98
C PRO A 110 -15.49 -10.44 3.27
N PHE A 111 -16.11 -9.58 4.10
CA PHE A 111 -17.49 -9.74 4.57
C PHE A 111 -18.48 -8.75 3.96
N GLY A 112 -18.07 -8.06 2.85
CA GLY A 112 -18.95 -7.17 2.10
C GLY A 112 -19.00 -5.72 2.59
N ASP A 113 -18.09 -5.32 3.47
CA ASP A 113 -18.07 -3.99 4.10
C ASP A 113 -17.44 -2.88 3.21
N SER A 114 -17.07 -3.18 1.97
CA SER A 114 -16.34 -2.25 1.09
C SER A 114 -17.05 -0.91 0.88
N ALA A 115 -18.39 -0.89 0.81
CA ALA A 115 -19.13 0.37 0.59
C ALA A 115 -18.98 1.34 1.78
N SER A 116 -19.09 0.86 3.00
CA SER A 116 -18.92 1.68 4.21
C SER A 116 -17.48 2.14 4.38
N VAL A 117 -16.52 1.29 4.03
CA VAL A 117 -15.08 1.62 4.03
C VAL A 117 -14.78 2.73 3.02
N ILE A 118 -15.30 2.64 1.78
CA ILE A 118 -15.16 3.67 0.77
C ILE A 118 -15.72 5.01 1.26
N GLN A 119 -16.91 4.99 1.86
CA GLN A 119 -17.52 6.19 2.40
C GLN A 119 -16.64 6.84 3.47
N ASP A 120 -16.15 6.07 4.45
CA ASP A 120 -15.29 6.57 5.51
C ASP A 120 -13.97 7.16 4.97
N LEU A 121 -13.34 6.51 3.99
CA LEU A 121 -12.13 7.02 3.35
C LEU A 121 -12.37 8.34 2.62
N ARG A 122 -13.50 8.45 1.91
CA ARG A 122 -13.87 9.67 1.17
C ARG A 122 -14.23 10.85 2.07
N GLU A 123 -14.84 10.59 3.21
CA GLU A 123 -15.27 11.61 4.18
C GLU A 123 -14.17 11.96 5.19
N GLY A 124 -13.20 11.05 5.37
CA GLY A 124 -12.11 11.17 6.33
C GLY A 124 -10.73 11.34 5.69
N ILE A 125 -10.03 10.23 5.47
CA ILE A 125 -8.60 10.19 5.10
C ILE A 125 -8.30 10.96 3.80
N PHE A 126 -9.15 10.80 2.79
CA PHE A 126 -8.98 11.40 1.47
C PHE A 126 -9.99 12.51 1.18
N LYS A 127 -10.60 13.12 2.22
CA LYS A 127 -11.71 14.08 2.07
C LYS A 127 -11.46 15.14 0.99
N ASP A 128 -10.27 15.74 0.99
CA ASP A 128 -9.87 16.85 0.10
C ASP A 128 -8.84 16.39 -0.97
N GLU A 129 -8.68 15.09 -1.13
CA GLU A 129 -7.63 14.49 -1.95
C GLU A 129 -8.18 13.43 -2.90
N VAL A 130 -7.33 13.04 -3.84
CA VAL A 130 -7.55 11.90 -4.71
C VAL A 130 -6.65 10.76 -4.26
N GLY A 131 -7.27 9.68 -3.81
CA GLY A 131 -6.59 8.40 -3.58
C GLY A 131 -6.55 7.61 -4.89
N ARG A 132 -5.52 6.79 -5.04
CA ARG A 132 -5.33 5.87 -6.17
C ARG A 132 -5.19 4.45 -5.65
N ALA A 133 -5.54 3.48 -6.46
CA ALA A 133 -5.26 2.08 -6.17
C ALA A 133 -4.99 1.32 -7.47
N LEU A 134 -4.19 0.26 -7.38
CA LEU A 134 -4.07 -0.71 -8.46
C LEU A 134 -5.13 -1.79 -8.30
N ARG A 135 -5.77 -2.12 -9.40
CA ARG A 135 -6.74 -3.20 -9.48
C ARG A 135 -6.43 -4.10 -10.67
N VAL A 136 -6.37 -5.39 -10.44
CA VAL A 136 -6.31 -6.37 -11.52
C VAL A 136 -7.66 -6.38 -12.23
N LYS A 137 -7.67 -6.27 -13.55
CA LYS A 137 -8.90 -6.38 -14.34
C LYS A 137 -9.44 -7.82 -14.23
N PRO A 138 -10.77 -7.99 -14.16
CA PRO A 138 -11.35 -9.33 -14.24
C PRO A 138 -10.87 -10.05 -15.50
N ASP A 139 -10.54 -11.33 -15.35
CA ASP A 139 -10.14 -12.23 -16.45
C ASP A 139 -8.87 -11.82 -17.22
N SER A 140 -8.02 -11.01 -16.62
CA SER A 140 -6.74 -10.63 -17.21
C SER A 140 -5.68 -10.36 -16.12
N ASP A 141 -4.40 -10.45 -16.50
CA ASP A 141 -3.29 -10.06 -15.62
C ASP A 141 -2.99 -8.55 -15.69
N GLU A 142 -3.79 -7.80 -16.46
CA GLU A 142 -3.59 -6.36 -16.60
C GLU A 142 -4.04 -5.61 -15.37
N MET A 143 -3.19 -4.70 -14.91
CA MET A 143 -3.54 -3.76 -13.85
C MET A 143 -4.08 -2.45 -14.42
N GLN A 144 -5.07 -1.90 -13.73
CA GLN A 144 -5.59 -0.57 -13.99
C GLN A 144 -5.49 0.30 -12.74
N ILE A 145 -5.26 1.60 -12.94
CA ILE A 145 -5.35 2.58 -11.87
C ILE A 145 -6.82 2.94 -11.68
N ILE A 146 -7.31 2.80 -10.47
CA ILE A 146 -8.62 3.32 -10.06
C ILE A 146 -8.42 4.53 -9.16
N TYR A 147 -9.33 5.50 -9.27
CA TYR A 147 -9.29 6.75 -8.51
C TYR A 147 -10.41 6.78 -7.49
N LEU A 148 -10.04 7.01 -6.24
CA LEU A 148 -10.95 7.26 -5.13
C LEU A 148 -10.88 8.74 -4.79
N HIS A 149 -11.91 9.51 -5.15
CA HIS A 149 -11.98 10.92 -4.77
C HIS A 149 -12.63 11.10 -3.41
N GLY A 150 -12.08 12.00 -2.61
CA GLY A 150 -12.70 12.47 -1.40
C GLY A 150 -13.99 13.25 -1.65
N ALA A 151 -14.74 13.51 -0.58
CA ALA A 151 -16.03 14.20 -0.69
C ALA A 151 -15.92 15.56 -1.41
N ASN A 152 -14.80 16.27 -1.22
CA ASN A 152 -14.54 17.59 -1.78
C ASN A 152 -13.64 17.56 -3.04
N ALA A 153 -13.19 16.41 -3.52
CA ALA A 153 -12.16 16.27 -4.55
C ALA A 153 -12.64 15.66 -5.87
N ALA A 154 -13.94 15.65 -6.13
CA ALA A 154 -14.52 15.02 -7.32
C ALA A 154 -14.00 15.63 -8.64
N ALA A 155 -13.91 16.97 -8.73
CA ALA A 155 -13.41 17.67 -9.90
C ALA A 155 -11.92 17.35 -10.14
N LYS A 156 -11.10 17.34 -9.07
CA LYS A 156 -9.69 16.97 -9.16
C LYS A 156 -9.49 15.54 -9.64
N ALA A 157 -10.32 14.60 -9.18
CA ALA A 157 -10.26 13.21 -9.61
C ALA A 157 -10.58 13.04 -11.09
N GLN A 158 -11.52 13.83 -11.62
CA GLN A 158 -11.83 13.82 -13.04
C GLN A 158 -10.67 14.34 -13.88
N ASP A 159 -10.01 15.42 -13.45
CA ASP A 159 -8.82 15.96 -14.11
C ASP A 159 -7.66 14.96 -14.10
N GLU A 160 -7.35 14.35 -12.96
CA GLU A 160 -6.30 13.35 -12.84
C GLU A 160 -6.57 12.07 -13.67
N LYS A 161 -7.83 11.72 -13.88
CA LYS A 161 -8.22 10.60 -14.74
C LYS A 161 -8.00 10.91 -16.23
N LEU A 162 -8.26 12.14 -16.64
CA LEU A 162 -8.08 12.60 -18.02
C LEU A 162 -6.63 12.94 -18.33
N ASN A 163 -5.89 13.44 -17.32
CA ASN A 163 -4.50 13.85 -17.40
C ASN A 163 -3.68 13.14 -16.32
N PRO A 164 -3.43 11.82 -16.45
CA PRO A 164 -2.74 11.06 -15.42
C PRO A 164 -1.33 11.59 -15.21
N ALA A 165 -0.98 11.84 -13.94
CA ALA A 165 0.35 12.32 -13.58
C ALA A 165 1.46 11.27 -13.82
N VAL A 166 1.08 10.02 -14.01
CA VAL A 166 1.97 8.91 -14.38
C VAL A 166 1.81 8.65 -15.87
N ASP A 167 2.86 8.93 -16.61
CA ASP A 167 3.02 8.50 -18.00
C ASP A 167 3.40 7.01 -18.01
N LEU A 168 2.38 6.15 -18.07
CA LEU A 168 2.56 4.69 -18.03
C LEU A 168 3.33 4.17 -19.25
N GLU A 169 3.10 4.75 -20.42
CA GLU A 169 3.80 4.36 -21.65
C GLU A 169 5.28 4.75 -21.58
N GLY A 170 5.57 5.99 -21.22
CA GLY A 170 6.94 6.46 -21.03
C GLY A 170 7.66 5.76 -19.87
N ALA A 171 6.95 5.43 -18.79
CA ALA A 171 7.50 4.65 -17.67
C ALA A 171 7.85 3.22 -18.11
N ALA A 172 6.99 2.55 -18.86
CA ALA A 172 7.24 1.22 -19.41
C ALA A 172 8.44 1.23 -20.37
N MET A 173 8.53 2.21 -21.27
CA MET A 173 9.69 2.39 -22.16
C MET A 173 11.00 2.61 -21.41
N ARG A 174 10.98 3.39 -20.31
CA ARG A 174 12.17 3.61 -19.46
C ARG A 174 12.60 2.32 -18.78
N ALA A 175 11.65 1.53 -18.25
CA ALA A 175 11.93 0.25 -17.61
C ALA A 175 12.55 -0.76 -18.58
N GLU A 176 12.04 -0.88 -19.81
CA GLU A 176 12.59 -1.75 -20.84
C GLU A 176 14.02 -1.32 -21.24
N LYS A 177 14.27 -0.02 -21.38
CA LYS A 177 15.58 0.50 -21.70
C LYS A 177 16.62 0.19 -20.61
N THR A 178 16.20 0.32 -19.35
CA THR A 178 17.05 0.00 -18.19
C THR A 178 17.36 -1.50 -18.13
N ALA A 179 16.36 -2.35 -18.35
CA ALA A 179 16.53 -3.81 -18.39
C ALA A 179 17.49 -4.24 -19.52
N LYS A 180 17.36 -3.65 -20.73
CA LYS A 180 18.27 -3.92 -21.86
C LYS A 180 19.69 -3.44 -21.58
N SER A 181 19.87 -2.33 -20.87
CA SER A 181 21.22 -1.84 -20.53
C SER A 181 21.89 -2.68 -19.44
N ALA A 182 21.11 -3.30 -18.55
CA ALA A 182 21.61 -4.21 -17.52
C ALA A 182 21.95 -5.62 -18.05
N SER A 183 21.43 -6.00 -19.22
CA SER A 183 21.68 -7.27 -19.90
C SER A 183 22.81 -7.17 -20.96
N GLY A 184 23.72 -6.20 -20.85
CA GLY A 184 24.89 -6.07 -21.68
C GLY A 184 25.81 -7.32 -21.63
N PRO A 185 26.62 -7.60 -22.65
CA PRO A 185 27.32 -8.86 -22.81
C PRO A 185 28.21 -9.16 -21.60
N GLN A 186 27.99 -10.32 -20.98
CA GLN A 186 28.92 -10.84 -19.98
C GLN A 186 30.30 -11.00 -20.61
N PRO A 187 31.40 -10.56 -19.98
CA PRO A 187 32.75 -10.84 -20.46
C PRO A 187 32.94 -12.36 -20.48
N ALA A 188 33.40 -12.85 -21.63
CA ALA A 188 33.75 -14.26 -21.80
C ALA A 188 34.79 -14.64 -20.76
N SER A 189 34.46 -15.64 -19.93
CA SER A 189 35.41 -16.27 -19.01
C SER A 189 36.48 -16.98 -19.83
N VAL A 190 37.74 -16.56 -19.65
CA VAL A 190 38.97 -17.26 -20.12
C VAL A 190 39.39 -18.23 -19.06
#